data_248758c57f480fd11015c6d05a5dc410
#
_entry.id   248758c57f480fd11015c6d05a5dc410
#
_cell.length_a   1.000
_cell.length_b   1.000
_cell.length_c   1.000
_cell.angle_alpha   90.00
_cell.angle_beta   90.00
_cell.angle_gamma   90.00
#
_symmetry.space_group_name_H-M   'P 1'
#
loop_
_entity.id
_entity.type
_entity.pdbx_description
1 polymer ?
#
loop_
_entity_poly.entity_id
_entity_poly.type
_entity_poly.pdbx_seq_one_letter_code
_entity_poly.pdbx_strand_id
1 'polypeptide(L)'
;CGGIRANACNNNPLVDKLYIAETYKKRLVELKGSLDIEVATENWQELVSNDDIDTIIISATPETTHYPMALASLKAGKNVFLEKPISTTLEEAEELISESIKNNVKFTIGYSQRFNAKYAYVKKSLQEKIIGEPVTCLVSRHITRELGEKISGRTALSPAAMESTHDLDFLLWCLQPRKPVKVYSQTAGKLFSKKSNTPDHQWIIVTLDDGMTITVGGGWILPLGYPNYSHTWIEVIGTD
;
A
#
# COMPACT_ATOMS: atom_id res chain seq x y z
N CYS A 1 7.26 5.28 6.32
CA CYS A 1 7.11 5.56 4.86
C CYS A 1 7.37 7.04 4.55
N GLY A 2 6.76 8.00 5.25
CA GLY A 2 6.86 9.43 4.93
C GLY A 2 8.29 9.95 4.75
N GLY A 3 9.20 9.65 5.67
CA GLY A 3 10.59 10.06 5.55
C GLY A 3 11.31 9.52 4.31
N ILE A 4 11.00 8.29 3.90
CA ILE A 4 11.56 7.69 2.65
C ILE A 4 11.05 8.47 1.43
N ARG A 5 9.74 8.82 1.40
CA ARG A 5 9.15 9.60 0.32
C ARG A 5 9.72 11.01 0.25
N ALA A 6 9.83 11.68 1.42
CA ALA A 6 10.42 13.01 1.51
C ALA A 6 11.87 13.04 1.00
N ASN A 7 12.69 12.06 1.40
CA ASN A 7 14.07 11.92 0.87
C ASN A 7 14.10 11.68 -0.64
N ALA A 8 13.18 10.85 -1.16
CA ALA A 8 13.10 10.59 -2.59
C ALA A 8 12.73 11.86 -3.37
N CYS A 9 11.79 12.66 -2.87
CA CYS A 9 11.44 13.94 -3.46
C CYS A 9 12.60 14.93 -3.41
N ASN A 10 13.24 15.07 -2.25
CA ASN A 10 14.37 15.98 -2.07
C ASN A 10 15.56 15.71 -3.03
N ASN A 11 15.74 14.45 -3.41
CA ASN A 11 16.80 14.03 -4.32
C ASN A 11 16.35 13.88 -5.79
N ASN A 12 15.12 14.21 -6.11
CA ASN A 12 14.59 14.06 -7.45
C ASN A 12 14.69 15.40 -8.21
N PRO A 13 15.44 15.48 -9.31
CA PRO A 13 15.61 16.73 -10.07
C PRO A 13 14.33 17.26 -10.72
N LEU A 14 13.24 16.51 -10.72
CA LEU A 14 11.92 16.93 -11.20
C LEU A 14 11.08 17.60 -10.11
N VAL A 15 11.55 17.62 -8.87
CA VAL A 15 10.89 18.30 -7.74
C VAL A 15 11.57 19.65 -7.55
N ASP A 16 10.83 20.72 -7.80
CA ASP A 16 11.33 22.09 -7.68
C ASP A 16 11.38 22.52 -6.20
N LYS A 17 10.28 22.32 -5.47
CA LYS A 17 10.14 22.69 -4.07
C LYS A 17 9.53 21.57 -3.24
N LEU A 18 10.03 21.38 -2.04
CA LEU A 18 9.52 20.40 -1.08
C LEU A 18 8.82 21.11 0.09
N TYR A 19 7.57 20.75 0.31
CA TYR A 19 6.75 21.21 1.44
C TYR A 19 6.42 20.01 2.33
N ILE A 20 6.45 20.18 3.64
CA ILE A 20 6.20 19.07 4.58
C ILE A 20 5.21 19.49 5.66
N ALA A 21 4.22 18.62 5.90
CA ALA A 21 3.37 18.66 7.08
C ALA A 21 3.63 17.42 7.96
N GLU A 22 3.97 17.65 9.23
CA GLU A 22 4.22 16.60 10.21
C GLU A 22 3.80 17.09 11.60
N THR A 23 2.87 16.35 12.20
CA THR A 23 2.30 16.72 13.52
C THR A 23 3.25 16.44 14.69
N TYR A 24 4.20 15.52 14.53
CA TYR A 24 5.18 15.21 15.57
C TYR A 24 6.37 16.17 15.48
N LYS A 25 6.37 17.18 16.35
CA LYS A 25 7.35 18.30 16.35
C LYS A 25 8.80 17.85 16.25
N LYS A 26 9.19 16.82 17.02
CA LYS A 26 10.58 16.33 17.00
C LYS A 26 10.98 15.87 15.60
N ARG A 27 10.10 15.10 14.92
CA ARG A 27 10.33 14.64 13.55
C ARG A 27 10.37 15.80 12.56
N LEU A 28 9.49 16.78 12.73
CA LEU A 28 9.48 17.98 11.89
C LEU A 28 10.81 18.74 11.98
N VAL A 29 11.39 18.87 13.18
CA VAL A 29 12.71 19.49 13.39
C VAL A 29 13.82 18.65 12.73
N GLU A 30 13.79 17.33 12.88
CA GLU A 30 14.76 16.41 12.25
C GLU A 30 14.72 16.52 10.72
N LEU A 31 13.52 16.57 10.13
CA LEU A 31 13.35 16.72 8.68
C LEU A 31 13.87 18.07 8.18
N LYS A 32 13.59 19.17 8.90
CA LYS A 32 14.13 20.50 8.58
C LYS A 32 15.67 20.55 8.60
N GLY A 33 16.30 19.75 9.44
CA GLY A 33 17.76 19.69 9.54
C GLY A 33 18.44 18.80 8.48
N SER A 34 17.66 17.98 7.75
CA SER A 34 18.20 16.96 6.84
C SER A 34 17.75 17.09 5.39
N LEU A 35 16.72 17.87 5.10
CA LEU A 35 16.13 18.05 3.78
C LEU A 35 16.04 19.53 3.43
N ASP A 36 16.07 19.84 2.15
CA ASP A 36 15.82 21.18 1.61
C ASP A 36 14.31 21.40 1.52
N ILE A 37 13.74 22.06 2.52
CA ILE A 37 12.30 22.23 2.69
C ILE A 37 11.95 23.71 2.59
N GLU A 38 11.10 24.06 1.63
CA GLU A 38 10.57 25.42 1.46
C GLU A 38 9.68 25.83 2.65
N VAL A 39 8.71 24.99 3.01
CA VAL A 39 7.80 25.20 4.15
C VAL A 39 7.61 23.90 4.93
N ALA A 40 7.70 24.00 6.24
CA ALA A 40 7.40 22.90 7.16
C ALA A 40 6.39 23.35 8.20
N THR A 41 5.26 22.66 8.27
CA THR A 41 4.12 22.98 9.15
C THR A 41 3.63 21.77 9.93
N GLU A 42 2.86 22.00 11.00
CA GLU A 42 2.12 20.95 11.72
C GLU A 42 0.72 20.72 11.12
N ASN A 43 0.27 21.61 10.22
CA ASN A 43 -1.08 21.64 9.66
C ASN A 43 -1.08 21.28 8.16
N TRP A 44 -1.51 20.07 7.84
CA TRP A 44 -1.56 19.60 6.44
C TRP A 44 -2.54 20.39 5.55
N GLN A 45 -3.57 21.03 6.13
CA GLN A 45 -4.52 21.84 5.37
C GLN A 45 -3.85 23.05 4.71
N GLU A 46 -2.79 23.59 5.34
CA GLU A 46 -2.00 24.67 4.74
C GLU A 46 -1.34 24.23 3.43
N LEU A 47 -0.89 22.98 3.35
CA LEU A 47 -0.32 22.45 2.11
C LEU A 47 -1.38 22.26 1.03
N VAL A 48 -2.57 21.81 1.39
CA VAL A 48 -3.67 21.60 0.44
C VAL A 48 -4.15 22.91 -0.15
N SER A 49 -4.18 23.99 0.65
CA SER A 49 -4.63 25.33 0.22
C SER A 49 -3.53 26.17 -0.46
N ASN A 50 -2.30 25.68 -0.53
CA ASN A 50 -1.19 26.41 -1.14
C ASN A 50 -1.18 26.21 -2.66
N ASP A 51 -1.31 27.29 -3.42
CA ASP A 51 -1.36 27.27 -4.91
C ASP A 51 -0.01 26.89 -5.54
N ASP A 52 1.11 27.07 -4.84
CA ASP A 52 2.44 26.66 -5.30
C ASP A 52 2.64 25.14 -5.33
N ILE A 53 1.74 24.37 -4.70
CA ILE A 53 1.82 22.91 -4.63
C ILE A 53 0.90 22.29 -5.70
N ASP A 54 1.46 21.48 -6.58
CA ASP A 54 0.71 20.74 -7.60
C ASP A 54 0.41 19.29 -7.21
N THR A 55 1.20 18.70 -6.30
CA THR A 55 1.12 17.29 -5.95
C THR A 55 1.25 17.08 -4.43
N ILE A 56 0.33 16.33 -3.86
CA ILE A 56 0.34 15.94 -2.45
C ILE A 56 0.67 14.45 -2.31
N ILE A 57 1.67 14.13 -1.48
CA ILE A 57 2.02 12.77 -1.10
C ILE A 57 1.53 12.51 0.33
N ILE A 58 0.62 11.55 0.48
CA ILE A 58 0.00 11.22 1.77
C ILE A 58 0.59 9.91 2.29
N SER A 59 1.32 10.00 3.41
CA SER A 59 1.92 8.86 4.12
C SER A 59 1.61 8.92 5.62
N ALA A 60 0.45 9.44 5.96
CA ALA A 60 0.00 9.65 7.32
C ALA A 60 -0.45 8.32 7.98
N THR A 61 -0.47 8.32 9.30
CA THR A 61 -1.03 7.25 10.13
C THR A 61 -1.83 7.86 11.29
N PRO A 62 -2.93 7.22 11.74
CA PRO A 62 -3.48 5.94 11.28
C PRO A 62 -4.11 6.01 9.88
N GLU A 63 -4.37 4.85 9.29
CA GLU A 63 -4.88 4.71 7.92
C GLU A 63 -6.24 5.39 7.68
N THR A 64 -7.01 5.63 8.72
CA THR A 64 -8.25 6.42 8.69
C THR A 64 -8.06 7.89 8.30
N THR A 65 -6.82 8.39 8.34
CA THR A 65 -6.48 9.76 7.90
C THR A 65 -6.32 9.87 6.38
N HIS A 66 -6.19 8.74 5.67
CA HIS A 66 -5.96 8.72 4.24
C HIS A 66 -7.12 9.38 3.46
N TYR A 67 -8.35 8.94 3.73
CA TYR A 67 -9.53 9.44 3.03
C TYR A 67 -9.73 10.96 3.16
N PRO A 68 -9.82 11.56 4.37
CA PRO A 68 -10.07 13.00 4.47
C PRO A 68 -8.95 13.85 3.86
N MET A 69 -7.68 13.42 3.97
CA MET A 69 -6.57 14.15 3.38
C MET A 69 -6.57 14.05 1.84
N ALA A 70 -6.81 12.84 1.31
CA ALA A 70 -6.86 12.63 -0.13
C ALA A 70 -8.05 13.36 -0.76
N LEU A 71 -9.24 13.27 -0.15
CA LEU A 71 -10.43 13.94 -0.63
C LEU A 71 -10.25 15.47 -0.69
N ALA A 72 -9.71 16.07 0.36
CA ALA A 72 -9.44 17.50 0.39
C ALA A 72 -8.44 17.91 -0.70
N SER A 73 -7.37 17.12 -0.89
CA SER A 73 -6.36 17.37 -1.91
C SER A 73 -6.93 17.28 -3.34
N LEU A 74 -7.71 16.23 -3.61
CA LEU A 74 -8.37 16.05 -4.92
C LEU A 74 -9.37 17.17 -5.21
N LYS A 75 -10.18 17.58 -4.24
CA LYS A 75 -11.11 18.71 -4.35
C LYS A 75 -10.41 20.05 -4.58
N ALA A 76 -9.21 20.22 -4.06
CA ALA A 76 -8.35 21.37 -4.30
C ALA A 76 -7.61 21.33 -5.66
N GLY A 77 -7.88 20.32 -6.51
CA GLY A 77 -7.25 20.18 -7.82
C GLY A 77 -5.80 19.71 -7.77
N LYS A 78 -5.36 19.12 -6.67
CA LYS A 78 -3.99 18.59 -6.53
C LYS A 78 -3.90 17.17 -7.05
N ASN A 79 -2.77 16.82 -7.68
CA ASN A 79 -2.43 15.42 -7.92
C ASN A 79 -2.14 14.73 -6.59
N VAL A 80 -2.51 13.46 -6.44
CA VAL A 80 -2.36 12.77 -5.16
C VAL A 80 -1.64 11.43 -5.34
N PHE A 81 -0.56 11.25 -4.59
CA PHE A 81 0.03 9.95 -4.31
C PHE A 81 -0.33 9.55 -2.87
N LEU A 82 -1.09 8.48 -2.73
CA LEU A 82 -1.59 8.00 -1.44
C LEU A 82 -0.93 6.67 -1.06
N GLU A 83 -0.42 6.54 0.16
CA GLU A 83 0.00 5.23 0.67
C GLU A 83 -1.19 4.27 0.82
N LYS A 84 -0.89 2.99 0.72
CA LYS A 84 -1.90 1.92 0.94
C LYS A 84 -2.29 1.81 2.44
N PRO A 85 -3.49 1.36 2.74
CA PRO A 85 -4.63 1.17 1.84
C PRO A 85 -5.19 2.50 1.34
N ILE A 86 -5.93 2.47 0.23
CA ILE A 86 -6.58 3.66 -0.34
C ILE A 86 -7.52 4.34 0.67
N SER A 87 -8.30 3.52 1.40
CA SER A 87 -9.23 3.93 2.45
C SER A 87 -9.54 2.75 3.36
N THR A 88 -10.44 2.92 4.30
CA THR A 88 -10.90 1.85 5.19
C THR A 88 -12.25 1.26 4.79
N THR A 89 -12.96 1.91 3.87
CA THR A 89 -14.23 1.43 3.30
C THR A 89 -14.23 1.52 1.78
N LEU A 90 -15.13 0.78 1.12
CA LEU A 90 -15.27 0.79 -0.33
C LEU A 90 -15.84 2.12 -0.82
N GLU A 91 -16.83 2.64 -0.12
CA GLU A 91 -17.50 3.91 -0.44
C GLU A 91 -16.52 5.08 -0.47
N GLU A 92 -15.62 5.16 0.52
CA GLU A 92 -14.56 6.17 0.55
C GLU A 92 -13.62 6.03 -0.66
N ALA A 93 -13.25 4.78 -1.01
CA ALA A 93 -12.38 4.52 -2.16
C ALA A 93 -13.03 4.95 -3.49
N GLU A 94 -14.32 4.64 -3.67
CA GLU A 94 -15.10 5.01 -4.86
C GLU A 94 -15.25 6.54 -4.97
N GLU A 95 -15.49 7.23 -3.84
CA GLU A 95 -15.56 8.70 -3.83
C GLU A 95 -14.22 9.32 -4.23
N LEU A 96 -13.08 8.83 -3.71
CA LEU A 96 -11.76 9.33 -4.10
C LEU A 96 -11.49 9.16 -5.60
N ILE A 97 -11.83 8.00 -6.17
CA ILE A 97 -11.69 7.74 -7.61
C ILE A 97 -12.57 8.70 -8.41
N SER A 98 -13.83 8.83 -8.01
CA SER A 98 -14.79 9.73 -8.68
C SER A 98 -14.33 11.18 -8.63
N GLU A 99 -13.86 11.66 -7.49
CA GLU A 99 -13.39 13.03 -7.32
C GLU A 99 -12.11 13.31 -8.14
N SER A 100 -11.21 12.33 -8.26
CA SER A 100 -10.00 12.46 -9.10
C SER A 100 -10.36 12.63 -10.59
N ILE A 101 -11.34 11.88 -11.06
CA ILE A 101 -11.84 11.98 -12.46
C ILE A 101 -12.51 13.32 -12.68
N LYS A 102 -13.39 13.73 -11.77
CA LYS A 102 -14.15 14.98 -11.84
C LYS A 102 -13.24 16.21 -11.91
N ASN A 103 -12.16 16.23 -11.13
CA ASN A 103 -11.20 17.35 -11.11
C ASN A 103 -10.06 17.17 -12.14
N ASN A 104 -10.07 16.10 -12.93
CA ASN A 104 -9.06 15.79 -13.95
C ASN A 104 -7.61 15.83 -13.38
N VAL A 105 -7.41 15.23 -12.21
CA VAL A 105 -6.11 15.14 -11.54
C VAL A 105 -5.62 13.70 -11.48
N LYS A 106 -4.31 13.52 -11.36
CA LYS A 106 -3.70 12.21 -11.22
C LYS A 106 -3.88 11.71 -9.79
N PHE A 107 -4.36 10.47 -9.65
CA PHE A 107 -4.50 9.79 -8.38
C PHE A 107 -3.84 8.41 -8.46
N THR A 108 -2.92 8.13 -7.57
CA THR A 108 -2.21 6.84 -7.53
C THR A 108 -2.00 6.35 -6.10
N ILE A 109 -1.97 5.03 -5.95
CA ILE A 109 -1.76 4.37 -4.66
C ILE A 109 -0.36 3.77 -4.61
N GLY A 110 0.28 3.82 -3.44
CA GLY A 110 1.64 3.39 -3.17
C GLY A 110 1.87 1.87 -3.19
N TYR A 111 1.38 1.17 -4.21
CA TYR A 111 1.67 -0.25 -4.42
C TYR A 111 3.09 -0.45 -4.95
N SER A 112 4.05 -0.27 -4.06
CA SER A 112 5.49 -0.23 -4.38
C SER A 112 6.04 -1.52 -5.00
N GLN A 113 5.36 -2.66 -4.84
CA GLN A 113 5.80 -3.93 -5.42
C GLN A 113 5.86 -3.90 -6.95
N ARG A 114 5.04 -3.11 -7.60
CA ARG A 114 5.07 -2.93 -9.06
C ARG A 114 6.41 -2.38 -9.59
N PHE A 115 7.19 -1.72 -8.71
CA PHE A 115 8.50 -1.13 -9.02
C PHE A 115 9.68 -1.98 -8.53
N ASN A 116 9.41 -3.14 -7.92
CA ASN A 116 10.45 -4.07 -7.49
C ASN A 116 10.86 -4.97 -8.65
N ALA A 117 12.16 -5.07 -8.92
CA ALA A 117 12.70 -5.81 -10.05
C ALA A 117 12.25 -7.29 -10.10
N LYS A 118 12.14 -7.95 -8.94
CA LYS A 118 11.65 -9.35 -8.87
C LYS A 118 10.20 -9.48 -9.36
N TYR A 119 9.34 -8.57 -8.94
CA TYR A 119 7.92 -8.56 -9.32
C TYR A 119 7.73 -8.14 -10.79
N ALA A 120 8.51 -7.18 -11.25
CA ALA A 120 8.54 -6.79 -12.66
C ALA A 120 8.99 -7.95 -13.56
N TYR A 121 9.95 -8.77 -13.11
CA TYR A 121 10.40 -9.97 -13.81
C TYR A 121 9.27 -11.00 -13.95
N VAL A 122 8.51 -11.27 -12.86
CA VAL A 122 7.35 -12.18 -12.92
C VAL A 122 6.33 -11.69 -13.95
N LYS A 123 5.98 -10.39 -13.90
CA LYS A 123 5.06 -9.81 -14.88
C LYS A 123 5.56 -9.99 -16.31
N LYS A 124 6.82 -9.68 -16.56
CA LYS A 124 7.45 -9.83 -17.87
C LYS A 124 7.39 -11.29 -18.34
N SER A 125 7.74 -12.24 -17.47
CA SER A 125 7.72 -13.69 -17.78
C SER A 125 6.33 -14.18 -18.17
N LEU A 126 5.28 -13.68 -17.51
CA LEU A 126 3.89 -13.99 -17.87
C LEU A 126 3.48 -13.37 -19.22
N GLN A 127 3.87 -12.13 -19.48
CA GLN A 127 3.61 -11.45 -20.75
C GLN A 127 4.33 -12.13 -21.93
N GLU A 128 5.53 -12.61 -21.71
CA GLU A 128 6.34 -13.32 -22.69
C GLU A 128 5.99 -14.82 -22.79
N LYS A 129 5.02 -15.29 -22.00
CA LYS A 129 4.56 -16.70 -21.93
C LYS A 129 5.69 -17.71 -21.67
N ILE A 130 6.70 -17.34 -20.85
CA ILE A 130 7.85 -18.22 -20.53
C ILE A 130 7.41 -19.52 -19.87
N ILE A 131 6.28 -19.50 -19.15
CA ILE A 131 5.68 -20.66 -18.46
C ILE A 131 4.36 -21.08 -19.12
N GLY A 132 4.13 -20.71 -20.39
CA GLY A 132 2.83 -20.91 -21.06
C GLY A 132 1.71 -20.05 -20.45
N GLU A 133 0.50 -20.60 -20.41
CA GLU A 133 -0.65 -19.94 -19.77
C GLU A 133 -0.63 -20.19 -18.25
N PRO A 134 -0.77 -19.15 -17.42
CA PRO A 134 -0.79 -19.33 -15.97
C PRO A 134 -2.04 -20.09 -15.51
N VAL A 135 -1.83 -21.13 -14.70
CA VAL A 135 -2.87 -22.02 -14.16
C VAL A 135 -3.26 -21.62 -12.74
N THR A 136 -2.27 -21.31 -11.91
CA THR A 136 -2.48 -20.87 -10.53
C THR A 136 -1.31 -20.05 -10.03
N CYS A 137 -1.60 -19.17 -9.06
CA CYS A 137 -0.57 -18.41 -8.35
C CYS A 137 -0.77 -18.52 -6.85
N LEU A 138 0.34 -18.54 -6.11
CA LEU A 138 0.37 -18.45 -4.66
C LEU A 138 1.36 -17.37 -4.23
N VAL A 139 0.91 -16.47 -3.36
CA VAL A 139 1.80 -15.55 -2.64
C VAL A 139 1.53 -15.65 -1.14
N SER A 140 2.58 -15.94 -0.38
CA SER A 140 2.53 -15.87 1.07
C SER A 140 3.50 -14.80 1.58
N ARG A 141 3.00 -13.92 2.45
CA ARG A 141 3.79 -12.85 3.08
C ARG A 141 3.60 -12.87 4.58
N HIS A 142 4.67 -13.19 5.28
CA HIS A 142 4.68 -13.16 6.74
C HIS A 142 5.67 -12.11 7.23
N ILE A 143 5.32 -11.41 8.29
CA ILE A 143 6.20 -10.48 8.98
C ILE A 143 6.41 -10.90 10.44
N THR A 144 7.38 -10.30 11.09
CA THR A 144 7.73 -10.60 12.47
C THR A 144 6.62 -10.21 13.44
N ARG A 145 6.49 -10.95 14.53
CA ARG A 145 5.54 -10.64 15.62
C ARG A 145 5.77 -9.26 16.19
N GLU A 146 7.03 -8.83 16.30
CA GLU A 146 7.38 -7.52 16.83
C GLU A 146 6.79 -6.39 15.98
N LEU A 147 6.89 -6.49 14.63
CA LEU A 147 6.28 -5.51 13.75
C LEU A 147 4.76 -5.62 13.75
N GLY A 148 4.23 -6.84 13.81
CA GLY A 148 2.79 -7.10 13.93
C GLY A 148 2.18 -6.49 15.20
N GLU A 149 2.88 -6.54 16.33
CA GLU A 149 2.43 -5.92 17.57
C GLU A 149 2.34 -4.39 17.44
N LYS A 150 3.32 -3.75 16.78
CA LYS A 150 3.28 -2.32 16.49
C LYS A 150 2.12 -1.93 15.58
N ILE A 151 1.81 -2.75 14.58
CA ILE A 151 0.71 -2.50 13.63
C ILE A 151 -0.64 -2.72 14.30
N SER A 152 -0.85 -3.86 14.95
CA SER A 152 -2.12 -4.21 15.61
C SER A 152 -2.49 -3.26 16.75
N GLY A 153 -1.52 -2.58 17.34
CA GLY A 153 -1.74 -1.57 18.37
C GLY A 153 -2.24 -0.21 17.84
N ARG A 154 -2.18 0.03 16.53
CA ARG A 154 -2.58 1.31 15.92
C ARG A 154 -3.78 1.23 14.97
N THR A 155 -4.08 0.05 14.46
CA THR A 155 -5.16 -0.16 13.48
C THR A 155 -5.91 -1.46 13.76
N ALA A 156 -7.20 -1.47 13.48
CA ALA A 156 -8.04 -2.67 13.52
C ALA A 156 -8.02 -3.46 12.19
N LEU A 157 -7.24 -3.02 11.20
CA LEU A 157 -7.14 -3.72 9.92
C LEU A 157 -6.44 -5.06 10.07
N SER A 158 -6.92 -6.05 9.32
CA SER A 158 -6.35 -7.41 9.33
C SER A 158 -4.99 -7.47 8.63
N PRO A 159 -4.19 -8.53 8.85
CA PRO A 159 -2.97 -8.77 8.07
C PRO A 159 -3.20 -8.78 6.56
N ALA A 160 -4.37 -9.22 6.11
CA ALA A 160 -4.72 -9.20 4.69
C ALA A 160 -4.87 -7.77 4.17
N ALA A 161 -5.60 -6.91 4.86
CA ALA A 161 -5.77 -5.51 4.48
C ALA A 161 -4.46 -4.72 4.55
N MET A 162 -3.57 -5.07 5.48
CA MET A 162 -2.30 -4.36 5.66
C MET A 162 -1.17 -4.87 4.76
N GLU A 163 -1.05 -6.19 4.57
CA GLU A 163 0.07 -6.82 3.88
C GLU A 163 -0.33 -7.49 2.57
N SER A 164 -1.36 -8.36 2.59
CA SER A 164 -1.76 -9.11 1.39
C SER A 164 -2.38 -8.24 0.30
N THR A 165 -2.78 -7.02 0.63
CA THR A 165 -3.21 -6.03 -0.37
C THR A 165 -2.13 -5.75 -1.41
N HIS A 166 -0.84 -5.76 -1.02
CA HIS A 166 0.28 -5.64 -1.95
C HIS A 166 0.36 -6.81 -2.93
N ASP A 167 0.09 -8.00 -2.44
CA ASP A 167 0.22 -9.25 -3.21
C ASP A 167 -0.98 -9.46 -4.13
N LEU A 168 -2.19 -9.07 -3.66
CA LEU A 168 -3.38 -9.03 -4.50
C LEU A 168 -3.22 -8.02 -5.64
N ASP A 169 -2.79 -6.80 -5.34
CA ASP A 169 -2.52 -5.78 -6.36
C ASP A 169 -1.51 -6.28 -7.39
N PHE A 170 -0.42 -6.88 -6.93
CA PHE A 170 0.62 -7.43 -7.80
C PHE A 170 0.09 -8.52 -8.73
N LEU A 171 -0.61 -9.52 -8.20
CA LEU A 171 -1.13 -10.62 -9.00
C LEU A 171 -2.19 -10.14 -10.01
N LEU A 172 -3.13 -9.30 -9.57
CA LEU A 172 -4.15 -8.74 -10.47
C LEU A 172 -3.52 -7.87 -11.57
N TRP A 173 -2.45 -7.13 -11.24
CA TRP A 173 -1.70 -6.37 -12.23
C TRP A 173 -0.96 -7.25 -13.24
N CYS A 174 -0.42 -8.40 -12.81
CA CYS A 174 0.25 -9.36 -13.69
C CYS A 174 -0.73 -10.09 -14.61
N LEU A 175 -1.92 -10.40 -14.10
CA LEU A 175 -2.90 -11.26 -14.73
C LEU A 175 -3.98 -10.51 -15.54
N GLN A 176 -3.83 -9.19 -15.69
CA GLN A 176 -4.72 -8.42 -16.56
C GLN A 176 -4.83 -9.05 -17.97
N PRO A 177 -6.03 -9.08 -18.59
CA PRO A 177 -7.27 -8.40 -18.20
C PRO A 177 -8.22 -9.21 -17.30
N ARG A 178 -7.80 -10.36 -16.76
CA ARG A 178 -8.62 -11.24 -15.91
C ARG A 178 -9.17 -10.49 -14.71
N LYS A 179 -10.42 -10.80 -14.32
CA LYS A 179 -11.13 -10.13 -13.24
C LYS A 179 -11.50 -11.11 -12.11
N PRO A 180 -11.40 -10.70 -10.85
CA PRO A 180 -11.89 -11.49 -9.73
C PRO A 180 -13.42 -11.61 -9.77
N VAL A 181 -13.94 -12.84 -9.63
CA VAL A 181 -15.38 -13.14 -9.64
C VAL A 181 -15.87 -13.82 -8.36
N LYS A 182 -14.95 -14.43 -7.59
CA LYS A 182 -15.29 -15.09 -6.33
C LYS A 182 -14.13 -15.01 -5.35
N VAL A 183 -14.44 -14.85 -4.07
CA VAL A 183 -13.45 -14.83 -3.00
C VAL A 183 -13.88 -15.73 -1.85
N TYR A 184 -12.93 -16.47 -1.29
CA TYR A 184 -13.04 -17.17 -0.02
C TYR A 184 -11.89 -16.76 0.88
N SER A 185 -12.14 -16.56 2.17
CA SER A 185 -11.10 -16.19 3.12
C SER A 185 -11.29 -16.90 4.46
N GLN A 186 -10.15 -17.31 5.04
CA GLN A 186 -10.09 -17.93 6.37
C GLN A 186 -9.04 -17.24 7.21
N THR A 187 -9.42 -16.84 8.42
CA THR A 187 -8.53 -16.23 9.40
C THR A 187 -8.15 -17.19 10.53
N ALA A 188 -7.02 -16.92 11.16
CA ALA A 188 -6.61 -17.58 12.39
C ALA A 188 -6.08 -16.57 13.42
N GLY A 189 -6.34 -16.81 14.71
CA GLY A 189 -5.89 -15.94 15.79
C GLY A 189 -5.43 -16.74 17.00
N LYS A 190 -4.15 -16.61 17.37
CA LYS A 190 -3.51 -17.28 18.52
C LYS A 190 -2.59 -16.35 19.31
N LEU A 191 -2.10 -15.27 18.69
CA LEU A 191 -1.09 -14.37 19.23
C LEU A 191 -1.68 -13.01 19.64
N PHE A 192 -2.20 -12.25 18.66
CA PHE A 192 -2.68 -10.89 18.86
C PHE A 192 -4.19 -10.81 19.05
N SER A 193 -4.94 -11.76 18.51
CA SER A 193 -6.40 -11.76 18.52
C SER A 193 -7.03 -11.58 19.92
N LYS A 194 -6.33 -11.99 20.97
CA LYS A 194 -6.75 -11.77 22.36
C LYS A 194 -6.56 -10.34 22.85
N LYS A 195 -5.64 -9.58 22.26
CA LYS A 195 -5.26 -8.24 22.70
C LYS A 195 -5.88 -7.14 21.81
N SER A 196 -5.95 -7.36 20.51
CA SER A 196 -6.27 -6.33 19.51
C SER A 196 -7.53 -6.62 18.69
N ASN A 197 -8.19 -7.75 18.94
CA ASN A 197 -9.36 -8.21 18.15
C ASN A 197 -9.07 -8.32 16.63
N THR A 198 -7.80 -8.44 16.24
CA THR A 198 -7.37 -8.66 14.87
C THR A 198 -6.86 -10.09 14.71
N PRO A 199 -7.09 -10.76 13.57
CA PRO A 199 -6.50 -12.07 13.32
C PRO A 199 -4.97 -11.96 13.20
N ASP A 200 -4.26 -13.04 13.50
CA ASP A 200 -2.81 -13.12 13.38
C ASP A 200 -2.38 -13.47 11.96
N HIS A 201 -3.24 -14.19 11.26
CA HIS A 201 -3.01 -14.74 9.94
C HIS A 201 -4.31 -14.85 9.14
N GLN A 202 -4.20 -14.76 7.82
CA GLN A 202 -5.32 -14.89 6.89
C GLN A 202 -4.86 -15.51 5.57
N TRP A 203 -5.64 -16.47 5.05
CA TRP A 203 -5.58 -16.93 3.67
C TRP A 203 -6.77 -16.42 2.89
N ILE A 204 -6.53 -16.04 1.63
CA ILE A 204 -7.54 -15.58 0.68
C ILE A 204 -7.35 -16.38 -0.61
N ILE A 205 -8.41 -16.99 -1.10
CA ILE A 205 -8.48 -17.65 -2.41
C ILE A 205 -9.42 -16.81 -3.28
N VAL A 206 -8.93 -16.37 -4.43
CA VAL A 206 -9.70 -15.60 -5.41
C VAL A 206 -9.81 -16.42 -6.68
N THR A 207 -11.03 -16.56 -7.20
CA THR A 207 -11.29 -17.16 -8.53
C THR A 207 -11.44 -16.03 -9.53
N LEU A 208 -10.75 -16.14 -10.65
CA LEU A 208 -10.83 -15.20 -11.78
C LEU A 208 -11.91 -15.64 -12.78
N ASP A 209 -12.28 -14.76 -13.70
CA ASP A 209 -13.36 -14.97 -14.67
C ASP A 209 -13.11 -16.10 -15.69
N ASP A 210 -11.86 -16.51 -15.89
CA ASP A 210 -11.47 -17.68 -16.69
C ASP A 210 -11.40 -19.00 -15.89
N GLY A 211 -11.72 -18.95 -14.58
CA GLY A 211 -11.65 -20.10 -13.67
C GLY A 211 -10.29 -20.29 -12.98
N MET A 212 -9.25 -19.54 -13.36
CA MET A 212 -7.97 -19.55 -12.66
C MET A 212 -8.13 -19.16 -11.20
N THR A 213 -7.33 -19.75 -10.32
CA THR A 213 -7.31 -19.38 -8.89
C THR A 213 -5.98 -18.74 -8.50
N ILE A 214 -6.07 -17.70 -7.66
CA ILE A 214 -4.93 -17.13 -6.97
C ILE A 214 -5.12 -17.26 -5.46
N THR A 215 -4.06 -17.65 -4.78
CA THR A 215 -4.05 -17.78 -3.31
C THR A 215 -3.08 -16.74 -2.74
N VAL A 216 -3.59 -15.88 -1.88
CA VAL A 216 -2.79 -14.87 -1.20
C VAL A 216 -2.96 -15.04 0.30
N GLY A 217 -1.87 -14.96 1.04
CA GLY A 217 -1.98 -15.03 2.49
C GLY A 217 -0.80 -14.39 3.19
N GLY A 218 -1.04 -14.08 4.44
CA GLY A 218 -0.02 -13.47 5.25
C GLY A 218 -0.44 -13.33 6.69
N GLY A 219 0.52 -12.95 7.49
CA GLY A 219 0.29 -12.78 8.91
C GLY A 219 1.49 -12.21 9.61
N TRP A 220 1.25 -11.86 10.85
CA TRP A 220 2.23 -11.30 11.76
C TRP A 220 2.73 -12.40 12.72
N ILE A 221 3.22 -13.50 12.13
CA ILE A 221 3.46 -14.77 12.86
C ILE A 221 4.90 -15.25 12.89
N LEU A 222 5.82 -14.61 12.16
CA LEU A 222 7.22 -15.01 12.20
C LEU A 222 7.77 -14.89 13.63
N PRO A 223 8.50 -15.91 14.13
CA PRO A 223 8.97 -15.95 15.50
C PRO A 223 9.95 -14.81 15.81
N LEU A 224 10.07 -14.50 17.09
CA LEU A 224 11.15 -13.63 17.58
C LEU A 224 12.49 -14.26 17.19
N GLY A 225 13.41 -13.46 16.70
CA GLY A 225 14.70 -13.94 16.20
C GLY A 225 14.70 -14.46 14.76
N TYR A 226 13.59 -14.35 14.02
CA TYR A 226 13.62 -14.57 12.57
C TYR A 226 14.60 -13.58 11.92
N PRO A 227 15.52 -14.05 11.02
CA PRO A 227 16.65 -13.23 10.57
C PRO A 227 16.24 -11.98 9.76
N ASN A 228 15.04 -11.97 9.18
CA ASN A 228 14.52 -10.86 8.40
C ASN A 228 13.19 -10.37 8.97
N TYR A 229 12.84 -9.10 8.73
CA TYR A 229 11.55 -8.55 9.15
C TYR A 229 10.35 -9.18 8.44
N SER A 230 10.57 -9.80 7.26
CA SER A 230 9.54 -10.47 6.48
C SER A 230 10.06 -11.69 5.75
N HIS A 231 9.16 -12.62 5.45
CA HIS A 231 9.35 -13.74 4.53
C HIS A 231 8.25 -13.68 3.47
N THR A 232 8.63 -13.63 2.19
CA THR A 232 7.69 -13.64 1.08
C THR A 232 8.04 -14.76 0.11
N TRP A 233 7.05 -15.61 -0.18
CA TRP A 233 7.11 -16.67 -1.17
C TRP A 233 6.16 -16.34 -2.32
N ILE A 234 6.63 -16.45 -3.55
CA ILE A 234 5.82 -16.26 -4.77
C ILE A 234 6.01 -17.50 -5.62
N GLU A 235 4.91 -18.12 -5.99
CA GLU A 235 4.86 -19.27 -6.89
C GLU A 235 3.82 -19.00 -7.97
N VAL A 236 4.21 -19.23 -9.22
CA VAL A 236 3.35 -19.13 -10.39
C VAL A 236 3.55 -20.40 -11.20
N ILE A 237 2.48 -21.14 -11.46
CA ILE A 237 2.49 -22.39 -12.21
C ILE A 237 1.75 -22.15 -13.52
N GLY A 238 2.40 -22.48 -14.61
CA GLY A 238 1.84 -22.42 -15.95
C GLY A 238 1.70 -23.80 -16.61
N THR A 239 1.38 -23.79 -17.88
CA THR A 239 1.19 -25.02 -18.69
C THR A 239 2.48 -25.64 -19.19
N ASP A 240 3.60 -24.89 -19.17
CA ASP A 240 4.90 -25.30 -19.73
C ASP A 240 5.99 -25.32 -18.65
#